data_0901d143e4ca7c5a5755ed8cb49fa7f3
#
_entry.id   0901d143e4ca7c5a5755ed8cb49fa7f3
#
_cell.length_a   1.000
_cell.length_b   1.000
_cell.length_c   1.000
_cell.angle_alpha   90.00
_cell.angle_beta   90.00
_cell.angle_gamma   90.00
#
_symmetry.space_group_name_H-M   'P 1'
#
loop_
_entity.id
_entity.type
_entity.pdbx_description
1 polymer ?
#
loop_
_entity_poly.entity_id
_entity_poly.type
_entity_poly.pdbx_seq_one_letter_code
_entity_poly.pdbx_strand_id
1 'polypeptide(L)'
;MKADPRLLLLPVLILCAGLNALMPDSDFIPEIYSKSSSSLLSGNPNYSPDFYKESAEGLSHPFSSLNTFQSSLKEAFSWGKPHSNLISYRHPPSSFMADVQFLAGYEHNFIKDQDYDFWYKGWQLQAAAGEKLRLFTHWYNGSYFGDLDAAETDCLADGYIKRFEKRIQLDNLNGYLSYTAPNYSLALGRGRFQISPAISSSIILSDRVNDYSYLLAEGRAGAFKLSMLHGGLMADSTYSIYDNGLLDSRNYPEKYIALHQLSYTPNPRWKLYLGESVVYGNRGLDLNYILPNSFWRAVEHNLWDRDNVLIYAGLTHRPKPSLLLYASAALDEFSYGKFFSNWWGNKYALQGGISLSSPATESTLELTAVRPYTYGHFQNHTMYSHDGRILGYEQGANLLNMSLENSLRLKEYLDWTALLSFTYQGSEGADWRVNYHEVFAGQIDDAQVKWFAGDLSHKYGITNTLRFSLFAHHKILIGHRSDYEDDWDHRAFCAWQFIY
;
A
#
# COMPACT_ATOMS: atom_id res chain seq x y z
N MET A 1 32.75 -11.78 -3.11
CA MET A 1 33.25 -11.21 -1.82
C MET A 1 32.36 -11.75 -0.70
N LYS A 2 32.93 -12.34 0.35
CA LYS A 2 32.13 -12.80 1.51
C LYS A 2 31.58 -11.57 2.22
N ALA A 3 30.27 -11.47 2.38
CA ALA A 3 29.63 -10.42 3.17
C ALA A 3 30.21 -10.45 4.60
N ASP A 4 30.63 -9.31 5.11
CA ASP A 4 31.17 -9.19 6.47
C ASP A 4 30.00 -9.39 7.48
N PRO A 5 30.05 -10.44 8.32
CA PRO A 5 28.99 -10.73 9.28
C PRO A 5 28.79 -9.62 10.34
N ARG A 6 29.70 -8.63 10.42
CA ARG A 6 29.59 -7.50 11.33
C ARG A 6 28.51 -6.48 10.92
N LEU A 7 28.17 -6.42 9.64
CA LEU A 7 27.07 -5.59 9.14
C LEU A 7 25.67 -6.12 9.54
N LEU A 8 25.56 -7.42 9.82
CA LEU A 8 24.33 -8.06 10.32
C LEU A 8 24.12 -7.90 11.83
N LEU A 9 25.15 -7.58 12.60
CA LEU A 9 25.07 -7.44 14.06
C LEU A 9 24.60 -6.06 14.54
N LEU A 10 24.74 -5.01 13.72
CA LEU A 10 24.34 -3.66 14.10
C LEU A 10 22.82 -3.52 14.33
N PRO A 11 21.93 -4.08 13.49
CA PRO A 11 20.48 -4.06 13.73
C PRO A 11 20.07 -4.84 15.00
N VAL A 12 20.74 -5.94 15.29
CA VAL A 12 20.46 -6.77 16.48
C VAL A 12 20.81 -6.03 17.78
N LEU A 13 21.90 -5.25 17.77
CA LEU A 13 22.29 -4.42 18.92
C LEU A 13 21.33 -3.25 19.15
N ILE A 14 20.74 -2.68 18.10
CA ILE A 14 19.71 -1.63 18.21
C ILE A 14 18.40 -2.20 18.75
N LEU A 15 18.04 -3.43 18.38
CA LEU A 15 16.88 -4.15 18.92
C LEU A 15 16.97 -4.33 20.44
N CYS A 16 18.18 -4.61 20.97
CA CYS A 16 18.41 -4.78 22.41
C CYS A 16 18.37 -3.46 23.20
N ALA A 17 18.64 -2.32 22.56
CA ALA A 17 18.62 -1.01 23.22
C ALA A 17 17.20 -0.44 23.39
N GLY A 18 16.21 -0.87 22.58
CA GLY A 18 14.82 -0.40 22.62
C GLY A 18 13.94 -1.02 23.72
N LEU A 19 14.45 -2.01 24.46
CA LEU A 19 13.67 -2.83 25.40
C LEU A 19 13.24 -2.14 26.72
N ASN A 20 13.62 -0.89 26.97
CA ASN A 20 13.46 -0.27 28.30
C ASN A 20 12.45 0.88 28.41
N ALA A 21 11.60 1.15 27.42
CA ALA A 21 10.64 2.25 27.50
C ALA A 21 9.19 1.75 27.51
N LEU A 22 8.46 2.05 28.59
CA LEU A 22 7.01 1.83 28.74
C LEU A 22 6.25 2.99 28.09
N MET A 23 5.26 2.68 27.27
CA MET A 23 4.38 3.64 26.61
C MET A 23 2.94 3.62 27.11
N PRO A 24 2.23 4.77 27.14
CA PRO A 24 0.81 4.82 27.36
C PRO A 24 0.00 4.32 26.14
N ASP A 25 -1.23 3.90 26.42
CA ASP A 25 -2.17 3.30 25.47
C ASP A 25 -2.31 4.10 24.16
N SER A 26 -1.88 3.51 23.05
CA SER A 26 -2.14 4.04 21.73
C SER A 26 -3.22 3.22 21.01
N ASP A 27 -4.13 3.93 20.39
CA ASP A 27 -5.36 3.45 19.82
C ASP A 27 -5.21 2.46 18.66
N PHE A 28 -6.24 1.69 18.51
CA PHE A 28 -6.71 0.79 17.49
C PHE A 28 -6.06 0.90 16.09
N ILE A 29 -5.51 -0.19 15.59
CA ILE A 29 -5.06 -0.33 14.20
C ILE A 29 -6.27 -0.61 13.31
N PRO A 30 -6.56 0.21 12.29
CA PRO A 30 -7.64 -0.06 11.33
C PRO A 30 -7.40 -1.37 10.58
N GLU A 31 -8.45 -2.06 10.19
CA GLU A 31 -8.38 -3.36 9.51
C GLU A 31 -8.07 -3.26 8.04
N ILE A 32 -8.59 -2.22 7.42
CA ILE A 32 -8.33 -1.85 6.04
C ILE A 32 -7.75 -0.44 6.08
N TYR A 33 -6.52 -0.28 5.64
CA TYR A 33 -5.84 1.00 5.63
C TYR A 33 -6.04 1.65 4.26
N SER A 34 -6.54 2.89 4.26
CA SER A 34 -6.44 3.77 3.11
C SER A 34 -5.16 4.58 3.27
N LYS A 35 -4.20 4.40 2.38
CA LYS A 35 -3.03 5.26 2.30
C LYS A 35 -3.26 6.29 1.21
N SER A 36 -3.15 7.57 1.55
CA SER A 36 -3.15 8.63 0.55
C SER A 36 -1.78 8.66 -0.16
N SER A 37 -1.79 9.03 -1.44
CA SER A 37 -0.58 9.12 -2.28
C SER A 37 0.48 10.12 -1.78
N SER A 38 0.27 10.78 -0.64
CA SER A 38 1.30 11.60 0.03
C SER A 38 2.51 10.80 0.53
N SER A 39 2.48 9.47 0.41
CA SER A 39 3.65 8.60 0.61
C SER A 39 4.67 8.66 -0.55
N LEU A 40 4.40 9.45 -1.58
CA LEU A 40 5.20 9.50 -2.81
C LEU A 40 6.68 9.78 -2.62
N LEU A 41 7.06 10.56 -1.64
CA LEU A 41 8.46 10.92 -1.41
C LEU A 41 9.12 10.14 -0.29
N SER A 42 8.43 9.21 0.29
CA SER A 42 9.01 8.51 1.41
C SER A 42 9.05 7.06 1.17
N GLY A 43 9.60 6.37 0.40
CA GLY A 43 9.68 4.90 0.42
C GLY A 43 9.32 4.23 1.79
N ASN A 44 8.63 4.98 2.64
CA ASN A 44 8.24 4.62 4.00
C ASN A 44 6.74 4.30 4.06
N PRO A 45 6.39 3.01 4.20
CA PRO A 45 5.01 2.54 4.29
C PRO A 45 4.24 3.02 5.53
N ASN A 46 4.87 3.68 6.49
CA ASN A 46 4.30 3.99 7.81
C ASN A 46 3.74 5.40 7.96
N TYR A 47 3.33 6.06 6.87
CA TYR A 47 2.54 7.28 7.02
C TYR A 47 1.09 6.91 7.32
N SER A 48 0.80 6.62 8.58
CA SER A 48 -0.56 6.67 9.12
C SER A 48 -1.00 8.12 9.10
N PRO A 49 -2.16 8.47 8.55
CA PRO A 49 -2.70 9.79 8.76
C PRO A 49 -3.19 9.90 10.21
N ASP A 50 -2.32 10.32 11.13
CA ASP A 50 -2.71 10.84 12.46
C ASP A 50 -3.56 12.11 12.36
N PHE A 51 -4.03 12.40 11.18
CA PHE A 51 -4.85 13.56 10.82
C PHE A 51 -6.22 13.61 11.52
N TYR A 52 -6.67 12.49 12.09
CA TYR A 52 -7.97 12.43 12.75
C TYR A 52 -7.97 12.89 14.21
N LYS A 53 -6.84 12.99 14.89
CA LYS A 53 -6.75 13.42 16.28
C LYS A 53 -6.54 14.94 16.48
N GLU A 54 -5.76 15.59 15.63
CA GLU A 54 -5.45 17.02 15.80
C GLU A 54 -6.57 17.98 15.39
N SER A 55 -7.52 17.55 14.55
CA SER A 55 -8.58 18.43 14.08
C SER A 55 -9.71 18.72 15.10
N ALA A 56 -9.76 18.02 16.22
CA ALA A 56 -10.80 18.18 17.23
C ALA A 56 -10.51 19.25 18.31
N GLU A 57 -9.25 19.58 18.55
CA GLU A 57 -8.87 20.47 19.67
C GLU A 57 -8.59 21.93 19.30
N GLY A 58 -8.53 22.29 18.00
CA GLY A 58 -8.08 23.60 17.51
C GLY A 58 -9.17 24.59 17.03
N LEU A 59 -10.45 24.39 17.31
CA LEU A 59 -11.56 25.10 16.68
C LEU A 59 -11.97 26.40 17.43
N SER A 60 -11.28 27.50 17.15
CA SER A 60 -11.89 28.84 17.38
C SER A 60 -11.26 29.86 16.45
N HIS A 61 -11.97 30.23 15.34
CA HIS A 61 -12.04 31.62 14.84
C HIS A 61 -12.80 31.72 13.50
N PRO A 62 -13.67 32.73 13.31
CA PRO A 62 -14.45 32.92 12.09
C PRO A 62 -13.63 33.60 10.98
N PHE A 63 -14.07 33.39 9.75
CA PHE A 63 -13.51 33.92 8.52
C PHE A 63 -13.23 35.42 8.58
N SER A 64 -12.02 35.82 8.36
CA SER A 64 -11.63 37.21 8.04
C SER A 64 -10.81 37.23 6.73
N SER A 65 -11.28 38.06 5.83
CA SER A 65 -10.81 38.52 4.50
C SER A 65 -9.31 38.38 4.16
N LEU A 66 -8.88 38.88 3.01
CA LEU A 66 -7.51 38.97 2.45
C LEU A 66 -6.34 39.10 3.43
N ASN A 67 -6.57 39.70 4.59
CA ASN A 67 -5.54 39.84 5.64
C ASN A 67 -5.08 38.51 6.21
N THR A 68 -5.94 37.46 6.17
CA THR A 68 -5.62 36.10 6.64
C THR A 68 -4.60 35.44 5.70
N PHE A 69 -4.70 35.69 4.39
CA PHE A 69 -3.74 35.17 3.41
C PHE A 69 -2.33 35.69 3.63
N GLN A 70 -2.20 37.01 3.88
CA GLN A 70 -0.90 37.63 4.14
C GLN A 70 -0.31 37.23 5.49
N SER A 71 -1.14 37.07 6.52
CA SER A 71 -0.68 36.58 7.82
C SER A 71 -0.26 35.09 7.74
N SER A 72 -1.00 34.31 7.01
CA SER A 72 -0.69 32.89 6.77
C SER A 72 0.61 32.69 6.00
N LEU A 73 0.92 33.52 4.99
CA LEU A 73 2.21 33.50 4.31
C LEU A 73 3.40 33.82 5.25
N LYS A 74 3.21 34.73 6.21
CA LYS A 74 4.23 35.03 7.23
C LYS A 74 4.40 33.87 8.23
N GLU A 75 3.33 33.16 8.54
CA GLU A 75 3.35 31.98 9.42
C GLU A 75 3.99 30.76 8.75
N ALA A 76 3.81 30.57 7.45
CA ALA A 76 4.43 29.50 6.69
C ALA A 76 5.96 29.48 6.78
N PHE A 77 6.56 30.65 6.96
CA PHE A 77 8.01 30.84 7.14
C PHE A 77 8.45 30.96 8.60
N SER A 78 7.54 30.74 9.57
CA SER A 78 7.87 30.82 10.98
C SER A 78 8.28 29.46 11.51
N TRP A 79 9.47 29.38 12.08
CA TRP A 79 10.01 28.17 12.69
C TRP A 79 9.16 27.70 13.89
N GLY A 80 8.78 26.40 13.90
CA GLY A 80 8.20 25.75 15.09
C GLY A 80 6.72 26.01 15.36
N LYS A 81 5.96 26.60 14.40
CA LYS A 81 4.50 26.72 14.55
C LYS A 81 3.76 25.52 13.95
N PRO A 82 2.60 25.13 14.52
CA PRO A 82 1.78 24.07 13.98
C PRO A 82 1.30 24.41 12.55
N HIS A 83 1.02 23.39 11.76
CA HIS A 83 0.59 23.50 10.38
C HIS A 83 -0.63 24.42 10.25
N SER A 84 -0.51 25.48 9.45
CA SER A 84 -1.64 26.28 9.01
C SER A 84 -2.08 25.82 7.63
N ASN A 85 -3.37 25.91 7.33
CA ASN A 85 -3.91 25.59 6.01
C ASN A 85 -3.93 26.87 5.17
N LEU A 86 -3.77 26.75 3.85
CA LEU A 86 -3.87 27.88 2.93
C LEU A 86 -5.21 28.61 3.06
N ILE A 87 -6.29 27.82 3.16
CA ILE A 87 -7.64 28.32 3.40
C ILE A 87 -8.28 27.42 4.45
N SER A 88 -8.84 28.04 5.50
CA SER A 88 -9.64 27.35 6.49
C SER A 88 -10.99 28.02 6.61
N TYR A 89 -12.07 27.25 6.47
CA TYR A 89 -13.43 27.70 6.66
C TYR A 89 -14.11 26.91 7.77
N ARG A 90 -14.75 27.61 8.70
CA ARG A 90 -15.50 27.03 9.82
C ARG A 90 -16.86 27.72 9.92
N HIS A 91 -17.91 26.93 9.94
CA HIS A 91 -19.29 27.41 10.13
C HIS A 91 -19.92 26.73 11.34
N PRO A 92 -19.77 27.30 12.56
CA PRO A 92 -20.20 26.66 13.80
C PRO A 92 -21.66 26.24 13.84
N PRO A 93 -22.64 27.02 13.33
CA PRO A 93 -24.05 26.62 13.39
C PRO A 93 -24.39 25.30 12.68
N SER A 94 -23.68 24.99 11.59
CA SER A 94 -23.86 23.73 10.84
C SER A 94 -22.79 22.68 11.16
N SER A 95 -21.87 22.97 12.07
CA SER A 95 -20.67 22.15 12.32
C SER A 95 -19.93 21.78 11.03
N PHE A 96 -19.91 22.70 10.07
CA PHE A 96 -19.20 22.52 8.80
C PHE A 96 -17.80 23.10 8.90
N MET A 97 -16.82 22.34 8.39
CA MET A 97 -15.44 22.78 8.26
C MET A 97 -14.87 22.35 6.91
N ALA A 98 -13.98 23.16 6.36
CA ALA A 98 -13.22 22.84 5.14
C ALA A 98 -11.84 23.48 5.22
N ASP A 99 -10.83 22.70 4.87
CA ASP A 99 -9.43 23.12 4.81
C ASP A 99 -8.87 22.81 3.44
N VAL A 100 -8.17 23.78 2.84
CA VAL A 100 -7.45 23.61 1.59
C VAL A 100 -5.97 23.82 1.86
N GLN A 101 -5.16 22.88 1.38
CA GLN A 101 -3.71 22.96 1.43
C GLN A 101 -3.15 22.94 0.02
N PHE A 102 -2.07 23.67 -0.20
CA PHE A 102 -1.28 23.61 -1.42
C PHE A 102 -0.10 22.66 -1.22
N LEU A 103 0.21 21.90 -2.25
CA LEU A 103 1.29 20.92 -2.26
C LEU A 103 2.29 21.28 -3.34
N ALA A 104 3.57 21.19 -3.03
CA ALA A 104 4.64 21.21 -4.02
C ALA A 104 5.81 20.34 -3.55
N GLY A 105 6.55 19.81 -4.48
CA GLY A 105 7.75 19.06 -4.15
C GLY A 105 8.67 18.88 -5.32
N TYR A 106 9.89 18.55 -4.98
CA TYR A 106 10.98 18.25 -5.90
C TYR A 106 11.80 17.11 -5.32
N GLU A 107 12.21 16.19 -6.18
CA GLU A 107 13.08 15.08 -5.85
C GLU A 107 14.13 14.92 -6.93
N HIS A 108 15.38 14.72 -6.54
CA HIS A 108 16.48 14.34 -7.41
C HIS A 108 16.96 12.93 -7.04
N ASN A 109 17.03 12.05 -8.03
CA ASN A 109 17.48 10.68 -7.90
C ASN A 109 18.85 10.53 -8.56
N PHE A 110 19.82 10.11 -7.75
CA PHE A 110 21.18 9.80 -8.16
C PHE A 110 21.28 8.28 -8.42
N ILE A 111 21.33 7.90 -9.68
CA ILE A 111 21.58 6.52 -10.11
C ILE A 111 22.76 6.60 -11.05
N LYS A 112 23.69 5.66 -10.94
CA LYS A 112 24.89 5.65 -11.78
C LYS A 112 24.55 5.86 -13.27
N ASP A 113 24.98 7.01 -13.81
CA ASP A 113 24.79 7.43 -15.21
C ASP A 113 23.32 7.57 -15.67
N GLN A 114 22.36 7.54 -14.76
CA GLN A 114 20.90 7.53 -15.03
C GLN A 114 20.12 8.46 -14.10
N ASP A 115 20.67 9.64 -13.82
CA ASP A 115 20.03 10.59 -12.92
C ASP A 115 18.72 11.12 -13.51
N TYR A 116 17.70 11.28 -12.66
CA TYR A 116 16.45 11.92 -13.03
C TYR A 116 15.88 12.77 -11.90
N ASP A 117 15.07 13.74 -12.31
CA ASP A 117 14.35 14.66 -11.43
C ASP A 117 12.86 14.39 -11.46
N PHE A 118 12.21 14.55 -10.33
CA PHE A 118 10.77 14.59 -10.24
C PHE A 118 10.33 15.87 -9.53
N TRP A 119 9.42 16.62 -10.12
CA TRP A 119 8.76 17.72 -9.44
C TRP A 119 7.25 17.61 -9.58
N TYR A 120 6.51 18.07 -8.58
CA TYR A 120 5.06 18.08 -8.57
C TYR A 120 4.49 19.31 -7.88
N LYS A 121 3.25 19.60 -8.22
CA LYS A 121 2.39 20.58 -7.56
C LYS A 121 0.97 20.07 -7.48
N GLY A 122 0.24 20.49 -6.46
CA GLY A 122 -1.12 20.04 -6.27
C GLY A 122 -1.83 20.75 -5.14
N TRP A 123 -2.94 20.20 -4.75
CA TRP A 123 -3.74 20.67 -3.63
C TRP A 123 -4.42 19.50 -2.91
N GLN A 124 -4.76 19.75 -1.67
CA GLN A 124 -5.52 18.85 -0.83
C GLN A 124 -6.69 19.60 -0.22
N LEU A 125 -7.88 19.00 -0.28
CA LEU A 125 -9.09 19.51 0.35
C LEU A 125 -9.56 18.50 1.39
N GLN A 126 -9.83 18.99 2.58
CA GLN A 126 -10.51 18.23 3.64
C GLN A 126 -11.75 19.00 4.06
N ALA A 127 -12.89 18.33 4.16
CA ALA A 127 -14.10 18.93 4.66
C ALA A 127 -14.88 17.95 5.54
N ALA A 128 -15.59 18.49 6.51
CA ALA A 128 -16.50 17.73 7.38
C ALA A 128 -17.80 18.50 7.60
N ALA A 129 -18.92 17.77 7.65
CA ALA A 129 -20.22 18.32 8.04
C ALA A 129 -20.77 17.51 9.24
N GLY A 130 -20.75 18.13 10.40
CA GLY A 130 -20.95 17.47 11.67
C GLY A 130 -19.90 16.38 11.93
N GLU A 131 -20.28 15.36 12.70
CA GLU A 131 -19.42 14.24 13.03
C GLU A 131 -19.49 13.10 12.00
N LYS A 132 -20.45 13.15 11.09
CA LYS A 132 -20.84 12.01 10.25
C LYS A 132 -20.30 12.06 8.83
N LEU A 133 -20.25 13.23 8.21
CA LEU A 133 -19.91 13.36 6.80
C LEU A 133 -18.49 13.94 6.67
N ARG A 134 -17.65 13.26 5.88
CA ARG A 134 -16.28 13.69 5.60
C ARG A 134 -15.98 13.58 4.12
N LEU A 135 -15.28 14.59 3.63
CA LEU A 135 -14.74 14.65 2.28
C LEU A 135 -13.22 14.86 2.37
N PHE A 136 -12.49 14.05 1.64
CA PHE A 136 -11.07 14.24 1.39
C PHE A 136 -10.81 14.16 -0.10
N THR A 137 -10.00 15.04 -0.63
CA THR A 137 -9.51 14.97 -2.03
C THR A 137 -8.09 15.48 -2.08
N HIS A 138 -7.25 14.74 -2.76
CA HIS A 138 -5.85 15.06 -3.00
C HIS A 138 -5.56 14.91 -4.49
N TRP A 139 -5.05 15.96 -5.11
CA TRP A 139 -4.65 15.97 -6.50
C TRP A 139 -3.27 16.56 -6.65
N TYR A 140 -2.47 15.98 -7.50
CA TYR A 140 -1.22 16.57 -7.94
C TYR A 140 -0.92 16.22 -9.39
N ASN A 141 -0.21 17.13 -10.05
CA ASN A 141 0.39 16.93 -11.37
C ASN A 141 1.91 17.01 -11.22
N GLY A 142 2.60 16.04 -11.80
CA GLY A 142 4.06 15.95 -11.72
C GLY A 142 4.71 15.70 -13.07
N SER A 143 6.02 15.88 -13.11
CA SER A 143 6.83 15.59 -14.30
C SER A 143 8.20 15.06 -13.90
N TYR A 144 8.65 14.02 -14.61
CA TYR A 144 10.01 13.51 -14.58
C TYR A 144 10.83 14.08 -15.73
N PHE A 145 12.09 14.34 -15.47
CA PHE A 145 13.11 14.85 -16.40
C PHE A 145 14.41 14.09 -16.17
N GLY A 146 15.33 14.12 -17.15
CA GLY A 146 16.60 13.41 -17.08
C GLY A 146 16.53 12.07 -17.78
N ASP A 147 17.03 11.01 -17.16
CA ASP A 147 16.91 9.65 -17.69
C ASP A 147 15.48 9.15 -17.53
N LEU A 148 14.73 9.16 -18.64
CA LEU A 148 13.31 8.81 -18.63
C LEU A 148 13.08 7.29 -18.51
N ASP A 149 14.02 6.47 -18.92
CA ASP A 149 13.90 5.00 -18.81
C ASP A 149 14.07 4.59 -17.35
N ALA A 150 15.03 5.17 -16.65
CA ALA A 150 15.17 4.99 -15.21
C ALA A 150 13.97 5.53 -14.44
N ALA A 151 13.43 6.70 -14.81
CA ALA A 151 12.27 7.30 -14.16
C ALA A 151 11.00 6.47 -14.37
N GLU A 152 10.82 5.81 -15.52
CA GLU A 152 9.65 4.98 -15.82
C GLU A 152 9.60 3.69 -14.98
N THR A 153 10.75 3.22 -14.53
CA THR A 153 10.86 2.08 -13.62
C THR A 153 10.61 2.45 -12.16
N ASP A 154 10.52 3.74 -11.85
CA ASP A 154 10.23 4.20 -10.51
C ASP A 154 8.80 3.82 -10.10
N CYS A 155 8.69 3.28 -8.89
CA CYS A 155 7.38 2.94 -8.30
C CYS A 155 6.49 4.16 -8.04
N LEU A 156 7.03 5.38 -8.17
CA LEU A 156 6.29 6.64 -8.00
C LEU A 156 5.48 7.04 -9.23
N ALA A 157 5.72 6.44 -10.39
CA ALA A 157 4.97 6.70 -11.61
C ALA A 157 3.54 6.15 -11.51
N ASP A 158 2.77 6.68 -10.56
CA ASP A 158 1.39 6.28 -10.28
C ASP A 158 0.38 7.10 -11.10
N GLY A 159 -0.71 6.45 -11.52
CA GLY A 159 -1.81 7.11 -12.21
C GLY A 159 -1.61 7.24 -13.72
N TYR A 160 -2.16 8.32 -14.31
CA TYR A 160 -2.03 8.57 -15.74
C TYR A 160 -0.64 9.08 -16.09
N ILE A 161 0.09 8.28 -16.87
CA ILE A 161 1.44 8.60 -17.33
C ILE A 161 1.42 8.90 -18.81
N LYS A 162 2.04 10.03 -19.20
CA LYS A 162 2.25 10.39 -20.60
C LYS A 162 3.72 10.70 -20.85
N ARG A 163 4.36 9.84 -21.66
CA ARG A 163 5.76 10.03 -22.06
C ARG A 163 5.83 10.98 -23.27
N PHE A 164 6.69 11.97 -23.16
CA PHE A 164 7.12 12.88 -24.22
C PHE A 164 8.63 12.67 -24.46
N GLU A 165 9.17 13.28 -25.48
CA GLU A 165 10.59 13.17 -25.83
C GLU A 165 11.54 13.53 -24.68
N LYS A 166 11.20 14.54 -23.87
CA LYS A 166 12.07 15.08 -22.82
C LYS A 166 11.50 15.03 -21.41
N ARG A 167 10.35 14.41 -21.22
CA ARG A 167 9.71 14.29 -19.92
C ARG A 167 8.66 13.20 -19.89
N ILE A 168 8.42 12.66 -18.70
CA ILE A 168 7.22 11.89 -18.38
C ILE A 168 6.34 12.77 -17.50
N GLN A 169 5.08 12.94 -17.88
CA GLN A 169 4.09 13.68 -17.13
C GLN A 169 3.10 12.71 -16.50
N LEU A 170 2.70 12.98 -15.26
CA LEU A 170 1.71 12.22 -14.55
C LEU A 170 0.67 13.13 -13.87
N ASP A 171 -0.52 12.60 -13.71
CA ASP A 171 -1.60 13.15 -12.90
C ASP A 171 -2.09 12.08 -11.93
N ASN A 172 -2.23 12.46 -10.67
CA ASN A 172 -2.81 11.59 -9.67
C ASN A 172 -3.94 12.30 -8.93
N LEU A 173 -5.05 11.58 -8.75
CA LEU A 173 -6.19 12.03 -7.98
C LEU A 173 -6.64 10.90 -7.07
N ASN A 174 -6.70 11.16 -5.79
CA ASN A 174 -7.37 10.27 -4.83
C ASN A 174 -8.25 11.06 -3.85
N GLY A 175 -9.09 10.36 -3.15
CA GLY A 175 -9.98 10.97 -2.18
C GLY A 175 -11.21 10.12 -1.92
N TYR A 176 -12.02 10.57 -0.97
CA TYR A 176 -13.25 9.88 -0.63
C TYR A 176 -14.30 10.84 -0.08
N LEU A 177 -15.56 10.43 -0.23
CA LEU A 177 -16.70 10.92 0.53
C LEU A 177 -17.15 9.78 1.45
N SER A 178 -17.20 10.04 2.75
CA SER A 178 -17.65 9.05 3.74
C SER A 178 -18.76 9.56 4.65
N TYR A 179 -19.64 8.65 4.99
CA TYR A 179 -20.65 8.83 6.02
C TYR A 179 -20.42 7.81 7.13
N THR A 180 -20.35 8.27 8.37
CA THR A 180 -20.12 7.42 9.54
C THR A 180 -21.24 7.60 10.55
N ALA A 181 -21.86 6.48 10.94
CA ALA A 181 -22.83 6.37 12.03
C ALA A 181 -22.23 5.48 13.14
N PRO A 182 -22.84 5.40 14.33
CA PRO A 182 -22.29 4.63 15.45
C PRO A 182 -21.96 3.16 15.12
N ASN A 183 -22.78 2.51 14.28
CA ASN A 183 -22.67 1.10 13.99
C ASN A 183 -22.35 0.77 12.53
N TYR A 184 -22.26 1.76 11.65
CA TYR A 184 -21.92 1.54 10.25
C TYR A 184 -21.23 2.74 9.64
N SER A 185 -20.46 2.50 8.58
CA SER A 185 -19.89 3.52 7.73
C SER A 185 -19.98 3.12 6.26
N LEU A 186 -20.08 4.14 5.41
CA LEU A 186 -20.05 4.01 3.96
C LEU A 186 -19.03 5.00 3.41
N ALA A 187 -18.21 4.56 2.46
CA ALA A 187 -17.30 5.44 1.76
C ALA A 187 -17.29 5.12 0.26
N LEU A 188 -17.34 6.17 -0.54
CA LEU A 188 -17.13 6.12 -1.98
C LEU A 188 -15.90 6.96 -2.31
N GLY A 189 -14.96 6.40 -3.04
CA GLY A 189 -13.72 7.11 -3.29
C GLY A 189 -12.83 6.48 -4.35
N ARG A 190 -11.63 7.04 -4.43
CA ARG A 190 -10.50 6.50 -5.17
C ARG A 190 -9.29 6.46 -4.25
N GLY A 191 -8.61 5.33 -4.18
CA GLY A 191 -7.48 5.09 -3.29
C GLY A 191 -7.05 3.64 -3.34
N ARG A 192 -6.17 3.25 -2.46
CA ARG A 192 -5.63 1.91 -2.32
C ARG A 192 -5.65 1.47 -0.87
N PHE A 193 -5.68 0.17 -0.64
CA PHE A 193 -5.85 -0.42 0.67
C PHE A 193 -4.78 -1.46 0.95
N GLN A 194 -4.49 -1.64 2.24
CA GLN A 194 -3.67 -2.74 2.73
C GLN A 194 -4.44 -3.50 3.80
N ILE A 195 -4.40 -4.82 3.74
CA ILE A 195 -4.90 -5.70 4.81
C ILE A 195 -3.69 -6.30 5.51
N SER A 196 -3.67 -6.27 6.81
CA SER A 196 -2.54 -6.61 7.70
C SER A 196 -1.55 -5.44 7.92
N PRO A 197 -0.88 -5.40 9.07
CA PRO A 197 0.12 -4.36 9.39
C PRO A 197 1.51 -4.66 8.80
N ALA A 198 1.57 -5.27 7.62
CA ALA A 198 2.81 -5.61 6.94
C ALA A 198 3.67 -4.37 6.64
N ILE A 199 4.98 -4.50 6.82
CA ILE A 199 5.97 -3.44 6.55
C ILE A 199 6.42 -3.41 5.08
N SER A 200 6.56 -4.58 4.45
CA SER A 200 6.94 -4.68 3.04
C SER A 200 5.72 -4.50 2.12
N SER A 201 4.94 -5.54 1.96
CA SER A 201 3.63 -5.51 1.29
C SER A 201 2.77 -6.64 1.85
N SER A 202 1.44 -6.48 1.80
CA SER A 202 0.53 -7.51 2.30
C SER A 202 0.40 -8.67 1.30
N ILE A 203 0.31 -9.89 1.82
CA ILE A 203 0.00 -11.08 1.02
C ILE A 203 -1.48 -11.17 0.61
N ILE A 204 -2.36 -10.34 1.19
CA ILE A 204 -3.80 -10.36 0.96
C ILE A 204 -4.19 -9.25 -0.02
N LEU A 205 -4.13 -8.02 0.41
CA LEU A 205 -4.34 -6.83 -0.38
C LEU A 205 -3.26 -5.82 0.00
N SER A 206 -2.48 -5.41 -0.97
CA SER A 206 -1.35 -4.51 -0.79
C SER A 206 -1.64 -3.12 -1.35
N ASP A 207 -1.11 -2.10 -0.71
CA ASP A 207 -1.13 -0.72 -1.18
C ASP A 207 -0.01 -0.40 -2.21
N ARG A 208 0.73 -1.42 -2.67
CA ARG A 208 1.78 -1.29 -3.69
C ARG A 208 1.25 -1.29 -5.12
N VAL A 209 0.01 -0.86 -5.31
CA VAL A 209 -0.70 -0.72 -6.58
C VAL A 209 -1.13 0.73 -6.78
N ASN A 210 -1.55 1.07 -7.98
CA ASN A 210 -2.15 2.36 -8.28
C ASN A 210 -3.51 2.52 -7.57
N ASP A 211 -3.94 3.77 -7.37
CA ASP A 211 -5.25 4.06 -6.79
C ASP A 211 -6.38 3.56 -7.73
N TYR A 212 -7.42 2.98 -7.15
CA TYR A 212 -8.62 2.53 -7.87
C TYR A 212 -9.90 3.05 -7.21
N SER A 213 -10.97 3.19 -7.99
CA SER A 213 -12.26 3.63 -7.48
C SER A 213 -12.90 2.53 -6.66
N TYR A 214 -13.54 2.88 -5.55
CA TYR A 214 -14.13 1.89 -4.65
C TYR A 214 -15.41 2.37 -3.97
N LEU A 215 -16.21 1.40 -3.54
CA LEU A 215 -17.25 1.50 -2.52
C LEU A 215 -16.84 0.64 -1.34
N LEU A 216 -16.78 1.23 -0.15
CA LEU A 216 -16.50 0.55 1.12
C LEU A 216 -17.69 0.69 2.05
N ALA A 217 -18.20 -0.42 2.57
CA ALA A 217 -19.24 -0.47 3.58
C ALA A 217 -18.75 -1.25 4.79
N GLU A 218 -18.96 -0.74 5.98
CA GLU A 218 -18.61 -1.41 7.23
C GLU A 218 -19.78 -1.40 8.20
N GLY A 219 -19.98 -2.49 8.90
CA GLY A 219 -20.99 -2.64 9.94
C GLY A 219 -20.40 -3.25 11.20
N ARG A 220 -20.84 -2.81 12.38
CA ARG A 220 -20.36 -3.29 13.68
C ARG A 220 -21.51 -3.77 14.54
N ALA A 221 -21.30 -4.93 15.20
CA ALA A 221 -22.21 -5.51 16.19
C ALA A 221 -21.41 -6.11 17.34
N GLY A 222 -21.32 -5.40 18.47
CA GLY A 222 -20.49 -5.81 19.60
C GLY A 222 -19.02 -5.92 19.23
N ALA A 223 -18.44 -7.09 19.44
CA ALA A 223 -17.03 -7.38 19.11
C ALA A 223 -16.81 -7.73 17.63
N PHE A 224 -17.86 -7.82 16.84
CA PHE A 224 -17.77 -8.17 15.43
C PHE A 224 -17.83 -6.94 14.53
N LYS A 225 -17.03 -6.95 13.46
CA LYS A 225 -17.10 -5.99 12.37
C LYS A 225 -17.10 -6.73 11.03
N LEU A 226 -18.03 -6.39 10.16
CA LEU A 226 -18.07 -6.79 8.77
C LEU A 226 -17.64 -5.62 7.91
N SER A 227 -16.63 -5.83 7.06
CA SER A 227 -16.18 -4.86 6.05
C SER A 227 -16.41 -5.44 4.67
N MET A 228 -16.89 -4.62 3.74
CA MET A 228 -17.12 -4.97 2.34
C MET A 228 -16.54 -3.89 1.45
N LEU A 229 -15.62 -4.29 0.58
CA LEU A 229 -15.02 -3.44 -0.43
C LEU A 229 -15.43 -3.94 -1.82
N HIS A 230 -15.83 -3.02 -2.68
CA HIS A 230 -16.02 -3.29 -4.10
C HIS A 230 -15.28 -2.23 -4.91
N GLY A 231 -14.32 -2.63 -5.75
CA GLY A 231 -13.42 -1.73 -6.47
C GLY A 231 -13.37 -2.00 -7.97
N GLY A 232 -13.26 -0.93 -8.76
CA GLY A 232 -13.01 -1.01 -10.19
C GLY A 232 -11.51 -1.05 -10.46
N LEU A 233 -11.02 -2.15 -11.03
CA LEU A 233 -9.63 -2.35 -11.38
C LEU A 233 -9.37 -2.07 -12.87
N MET A 234 -8.10 -1.97 -13.24
CA MET A 234 -7.66 -1.91 -14.63
C MET A 234 -6.94 -3.21 -14.99
N ALA A 235 -7.44 -3.90 -16.01
CA ALA A 235 -6.75 -5.01 -16.63
C ALA A 235 -5.65 -4.49 -17.56
N ASP A 236 -4.68 -5.35 -17.90
CA ASP A 236 -3.71 -5.02 -18.93
C ASP A 236 -4.43 -4.79 -20.26
N SER A 237 -4.02 -3.76 -20.98
CA SER A 237 -4.65 -3.42 -22.25
C SER A 237 -4.35 -4.47 -23.33
N THR A 238 -5.36 -4.78 -24.13
CA THR A 238 -5.19 -5.51 -25.39
C THR A 238 -5.20 -4.53 -26.55
N TYR A 239 -4.39 -4.80 -27.55
CA TYR A 239 -4.27 -3.96 -28.75
C TYR A 239 -4.94 -4.63 -29.94
N SER A 240 -5.76 -3.89 -30.67
CA SER A 240 -6.22 -4.27 -32.00
C SER A 240 -5.33 -3.58 -33.03
N ILE A 241 -4.72 -4.37 -33.91
CA ILE A 241 -3.85 -3.88 -34.99
C ILE A 241 -4.57 -4.14 -36.31
N TYR A 242 -4.73 -3.09 -37.13
CA TYR A 242 -5.22 -3.25 -38.50
C TYR A 242 -4.19 -3.91 -39.40
N ASP A 243 -4.62 -4.48 -40.52
CA ASP A 243 -3.75 -5.09 -41.55
C ASP A 243 -2.66 -4.15 -42.10
N ASN A 244 -2.83 -2.84 -41.93
CA ASN A 244 -1.87 -1.81 -42.32
C ASN A 244 -0.83 -1.50 -41.21
N GLY A 245 -0.86 -2.21 -40.07
CA GLY A 245 0.05 -2.01 -38.96
C GLY A 245 -0.26 -0.79 -38.07
N LEU A 246 -1.36 -0.08 -38.29
CA LEU A 246 -1.80 1.00 -37.42
C LEU A 246 -2.57 0.45 -36.23
N LEU A 247 -2.26 0.97 -35.03
CA LEU A 247 -3.03 0.70 -33.82
C LEU A 247 -4.45 1.27 -33.97
N ASP A 248 -5.45 0.39 -34.01
CA ASP A 248 -6.84 0.79 -34.08
C ASP A 248 -7.37 1.27 -32.72
N SER A 249 -7.26 0.43 -31.71
CA SER A 249 -7.78 0.75 -30.38
C SER A 249 -7.02 0.02 -29.28
N ARG A 250 -6.96 0.66 -28.12
CA ARG A 250 -6.67 0.00 -26.85
C ARG A 250 -8.00 -0.48 -26.27
N ASN A 251 -8.12 -1.75 -26.05
CA ASN A 251 -9.23 -2.33 -25.33
C ASN A 251 -8.79 -2.65 -23.90
N TYR A 252 -9.53 -2.13 -22.92
CA TYR A 252 -9.34 -2.44 -21.50
C TYR A 252 -10.52 -3.33 -21.07
N PRO A 253 -10.31 -4.65 -20.88
CA PRO A 253 -11.36 -5.50 -20.35
C PRO A 253 -11.86 -4.98 -19.00
N GLU A 254 -13.17 -5.03 -18.77
CA GLU A 254 -13.72 -4.73 -17.45
C GLU A 254 -13.10 -5.64 -16.40
N LYS A 255 -12.73 -5.06 -15.25
CA LYS A 255 -12.10 -5.78 -14.15
C LYS A 255 -12.51 -5.17 -12.81
N TYR A 256 -12.81 -6.02 -11.84
CA TYR A 256 -13.27 -5.61 -10.53
C TYR A 256 -12.63 -6.46 -9.44
N ILE A 257 -12.56 -5.89 -8.23
CA ILE A 257 -12.31 -6.61 -7.00
C ILE A 257 -13.52 -6.49 -6.09
N ALA A 258 -13.95 -7.59 -5.53
CA ALA A 258 -14.86 -7.60 -4.40
C ALA A 258 -14.16 -8.25 -3.20
N LEU A 259 -14.37 -7.72 -2.01
CA LEU A 259 -13.79 -8.24 -0.78
C LEU A 259 -14.78 -8.13 0.35
N HIS A 260 -14.92 -9.19 1.15
CA HIS A 260 -15.57 -9.13 2.43
C HIS A 260 -14.70 -9.71 3.55
N GLN A 261 -14.80 -9.12 4.73
CA GLN A 261 -14.03 -9.53 5.90
C GLN A 261 -14.87 -9.45 7.16
N LEU A 262 -14.94 -10.55 7.88
CA LEU A 262 -15.47 -10.58 9.23
C LEU A 262 -14.32 -10.52 10.21
N SER A 263 -14.35 -9.55 11.11
CA SER A 263 -13.38 -9.39 12.17
C SER A 263 -14.01 -9.55 13.53
N TYR A 264 -13.26 -10.13 14.44
CA TYR A 264 -13.62 -10.36 15.83
C TYR A 264 -12.58 -9.78 16.77
N THR A 265 -12.98 -8.76 17.55
CA THR A 265 -12.13 -8.06 18.52
C THR A 265 -12.70 -8.27 19.92
N PRO A 266 -12.42 -9.43 20.59
CA PRO A 266 -12.97 -9.75 21.91
C PRO A 266 -12.52 -8.78 23.00
N ASN A 267 -11.37 -8.17 22.82
CA ASN A 267 -10.80 -7.15 23.70
C ASN A 267 -9.72 -6.35 22.93
N PRO A 268 -9.21 -5.22 23.43
CA PRO A 268 -8.24 -4.37 22.74
C PRO A 268 -6.90 -5.05 22.38
N ARG A 269 -6.61 -6.21 22.96
CA ARG A 269 -5.33 -6.92 22.72
C ARG A 269 -5.41 -7.90 21.56
N TRP A 270 -6.60 -8.37 21.21
CA TRP A 270 -6.80 -9.43 20.20
C TRP A 270 -7.72 -8.96 19.10
N LYS A 271 -7.31 -9.21 17.88
CA LYS A 271 -8.13 -9.09 16.70
C LYS A 271 -7.87 -10.28 15.79
N LEU A 272 -8.92 -10.95 15.41
CA LEU A 272 -8.91 -12.03 14.42
C LEU A 272 -9.74 -11.59 13.23
N TYR A 273 -9.36 -11.99 12.04
CA TYR A 273 -10.16 -11.73 10.84
C TYR A 273 -10.12 -12.90 9.88
N LEU A 274 -11.19 -13.05 9.13
CA LEU A 274 -11.40 -14.02 8.07
C LEU A 274 -12.13 -13.33 6.94
N GLY A 275 -11.77 -13.59 5.70
CA GLY A 275 -12.41 -12.98 4.55
C GLY A 275 -12.13 -13.69 3.24
N GLU A 276 -12.76 -13.20 2.20
CA GLU A 276 -12.57 -13.59 0.83
C GLU A 276 -12.38 -12.35 -0.04
N SER A 277 -11.54 -12.46 -1.05
CA SER A 277 -11.35 -11.48 -2.10
C SER A 277 -11.55 -12.16 -3.44
N VAL A 278 -12.30 -11.55 -4.33
CA VAL A 278 -12.58 -12.08 -5.67
C VAL A 278 -12.17 -11.06 -6.71
N VAL A 279 -11.33 -11.45 -7.65
CA VAL A 279 -11.08 -10.67 -8.87
C VAL A 279 -11.86 -11.28 -10.01
N TYR A 280 -12.72 -10.49 -10.63
CA TYR A 280 -13.57 -10.91 -11.73
C TYR A 280 -13.61 -9.83 -12.83
N GLY A 281 -14.02 -10.20 -14.02
CA GLY A 281 -14.06 -9.25 -15.13
C GLY A 281 -14.74 -9.74 -16.38
N ASN A 282 -14.52 -8.99 -17.49
CA ASN A 282 -15.14 -9.21 -18.80
C ASN A 282 -16.68 -9.22 -18.75
N ARG A 283 -17.25 -8.55 -17.77
CA ARG A 283 -18.67 -8.32 -17.54
C ARG A 283 -18.86 -7.16 -16.56
N GLY A 284 -20.05 -6.54 -16.55
CA GLY A 284 -20.40 -5.51 -15.57
C GLY A 284 -20.43 -6.02 -14.13
N LEU A 285 -20.80 -5.13 -13.22
CA LEU A 285 -20.92 -5.41 -11.79
C LEU A 285 -21.73 -6.69 -11.52
N ASP A 286 -21.13 -7.64 -10.81
CA ASP A 286 -21.80 -8.91 -10.47
C ASP A 286 -22.38 -8.84 -9.06
N LEU A 287 -23.72 -8.94 -8.96
CA LEU A 287 -24.45 -8.87 -7.69
C LEU A 287 -24.16 -10.06 -6.76
N ASN A 288 -23.65 -11.17 -7.29
CA ASN A 288 -23.29 -12.34 -6.48
C ASN A 288 -22.16 -12.01 -5.49
N TYR A 289 -21.28 -11.07 -5.85
CA TYR A 289 -20.16 -10.62 -5.00
C TYR A 289 -20.47 -9.37 -4.16
N ILE A 290 -21.75 -9.02 -4.01
CA ILE A 290 -22.22 -7.97 -3.08
C ILE A 290 -22.87 -8.59 -1.84
N LEU A 291 -23.29 -9.86 -1.90
CA LEU A 291 -23.99 -10.50 -0.79
C LEU A 291 -23.01 -10.85 0.37
N PRO A 292 -23.15 -10.22 1.56
CA PRO A 292 -22.20 -10.38 2.65
C PRO A 292 -22.25 -11.75 3.34
N ASN A 293 -23.33 -12.49 3.15
CA ASN A 293 -23.61 -13.79 3.78
C ASN A 293 -23.34 -14.98 2.84
N SER A 294 -22.79 -14.72 1.65
CA SER A 294 -22.41 -15.77 0.70
C SER A 294 -20.99 -16.26 0.98
N PHE A 295 -20.73 -17.53 0.77
CA PHE A 295 -19.38 -18.06 0.65
C PHE A 295 -18.98 -17.96 -0.84
N TRP A 296 -18.14 -17.01 -1.18
CA TRP A 296 -17.89 -16.62 -2.57
C TRP A 296 -17.13 -17.67 -3.37
N ARG A 297 -16.30 -18.47 -2.72
CA ARG A 297 -15.68 -19.62 -3.39
C ARG A 297 -16.73 -20.62 -3.92
N ALA A 298 -17.82 -20.86 -3.18
CA ALA A 298 -18.92 -21.69 -3.66
C ALA A 298 -19.72 -21.01 -4.77
N VAL A 299 -19.89 -19.71 -4.70
CA VAL A 299 -20.54 -18.91 -5.75
C VAL A 299 -19.74 -19.00 -7.03
N GLU A 300 -18.43 -18.83 -6.96
CA GLU A 300 -17.51 -18.89 -8.09
C GLU A 300 -17.56 -20.26 -8.79
N HIS A 301 -17.57 -21.35 -8.04
CA HIS A 301 -17.79 -22.70 -8.60
C HIS A 301 -19.14 -22.81 -9.33
N ASN A 302 -20.21 -22.21 -8.80
CA ASN A 302 -21.51 -22.17 -9.47
C ASN A 302 -21.50 -21.32 -10.76
N LEU A 303 -20.53 -20.39 -10.89
CA LEU A 303 -20.28 -19.57 -12.05
C LEU A 303 -19.25 -20.18 -13.01
N TRP A 304 -18.96 -21.47 -12.89
CA TRP A 304 -18.04 -22.24 -13.74
C TRP A 304 -16.56 -21.92 -13.53
N ASP A 305 -16.16 -21.62 -12.30
CA ASP A 305 -14.74 -21.45 -11.90
C ASP A 305 -13.99 -20.43 -12.81
N ARG A 306 -14.68 -19.35 -13.15
CA ARG A 306 -14.18 -18.36 -14.12
C ARG A 306 -13.52 -17.12 -13.48
N ASP A 307 -13.67 -16.98 -12.18
CA ASP A 307 -13.18 -15.85 -11.42
C ASP A 307 -12.01 -16.28 -10.53
N ASN A 308 -11.30 -15.37 -9.92
CA ASN A 308 -10.15 -15.67 -9.06
C ASN A 308 -10.50 -15.33 -7.61
N VAL A 309 -10.64 -16.35 -6.75
CA VAL A 309 -11.01 -16.20 -5.35
C VAL A 309 -9.83 -16.47 -4.45
N LEU A 310 -9.52 -15.56 -3.57
CA LEU A 310 -8.52 -15.68 -2.52
C LEU A 310 -9.20 -15.66 -1.15
N ILE A 311 -9.11 -16.78 -0.41
CA ILE A 311 -9.58 -16.89 0.97
C ILE A 311 -8.44 -16.50 1.89
N TYR A 312 -8.70 -15.71 2.93
CA TYR A 312 -7.65 -15.30 3.84
C TYR A 312 -8.11 -15.24 5.29
N ALA A 313 -7.14 -15.38 6.19
CA ALA A 313 -7.32 -15.21 7.61
C ALA A 313 -6.09 -14.54 8.23
N GLY A 314 -6.29 -13.93 9.38
CA GLY A 314 -5.16 -13.39 10.12
C GLY A 314 -5.54 -12.98 11.54
N LEU A 315 -4.53 -12.57 12.26
CA LEU A 315 -4.65 -12.10 13.63
C LEU A 315 -3.64 -11.00 13.92
N THR A 316 -4.02 -10.13 14.86
CA THR A 316 -3.09 -9.26 15.57
C THR A 316 -3.23 -9.47 17.07
N HIS A 317 -2.11 -9.43 17.78
CA HIS A 317 -2.07 -9.57 19.23
C HIS A 317 -1.14 -8.52 19.84
N ARG A 318 -1.66 -7.75 20.80
CA ARG A 318 -0.90 -6.77 21.61
C ARG A 318 -0.82 -7.23 23.05
N PRO A 319 0.12 -8.10 23.42
CA PRO A 319 0.29 -8.52 24.82
C PRO A 319 0.66 -7.35 25.74
N LYS A 320 1.38 -6.36 25.19
CA LYS A 320 1.75 -5.08 25.83
C LYS A 320 1.60 -3.94 24.83
N PRO A 321 1.42 -2.68 25.27
CA PRO A 321 1.34 -1.53 24.35
C PRO A 321 2.55 -1.41 23.41
N SER A 322 3.73 -1.78 23.88
CA SER A 322 5.00 -1.73 23.13
C SER A 322 5.25 -2.94 22.23
N LEU A 323 4.38 -3.96 22.20
CA LEU A 323 4.60 -5.19 21.46
C LEU A 323 3.38 -5.53 20.62
N LEU A 324 3.53 -5.57 19.30
CA LEU A 324 2.55 -6.08 18.35
C LEU A 324 3.08 -7.37 17.71
N LEU A 325 2.25 -8.39 17.72
CA LEU A 325 2.43 -9.63 16.97
C LEU A 325 1.34 -9.71 15.92
N TYR A 326 1.67 -10.13 14.70
CA TYR A 326 0.67 -10.36 13.66
C TYR A 326 1.02 -11.57 12.81
N ALA A 327 0.00 -12.19 12.27
CA ALA A 327 0.13 -13.27 11.28
C ALA A 327 -1.05 -13.24 10.32
N SER A 328 -0.79 -13.58 9.06
CA SER A 328 -1.78 -13.67 7.99
C SER A 328 -1.49 -14.89 7.13
N ALA A 329 -2.54 -15.49 6.60
CA ALA A 329 -2.49 -16.54 5.60
C ALA A 329 -3.46 -16.19 4.47
N ALA A 330 -3.05 -16.44 3.24
CA ALA A 330 -3.87 -16.31 2.04
C ALA A 330 -3.83 -17.62 1.26
N LEU A 331 -4.99 -18.09 0.84
CA LEU A 331 -5.20 -19.33 0.10
C LEU A 331 -5.87 -18.97 -1.22
N ASP A 332 -5.12 -19.03 -2.30
CA ASP A 332 -5.56 -18.67 -3.64
C ASP A 332 -6.24 -19.87 -4.33
N GLU A 333 -5.59 -21.04 -4.31
CA GLU A 333 -6.14 -22.27 -4.85
C GLU A 333 -5.65 -23.48 -4.05
N PHE A 334 -6.47 -24.56 -3.98
CA PHE A 334 -6.06 -25.81 -3.36
C PHE A 334 -6.99 -26.97 -3.75
N SER A 335 -6.48 -28.17 -3.61
CA SER A 335 -7.28 -29.40 -3.68
C SER A 335 -7.13 -30.20 -2.39
N TYR A 336 -8.24 -30.57 -1.75
CA TYR A 336 -8.23 -31.34 -0.48
C TYR A 336 -7.35 -32.59 -0.56
N GLY A 337 -7.43 -33.34 -1.66
CA GLY A 337 -6.66 -34.55 -1.85
C GLY A 337 -5.17 -34.34 -2.09
N LYS A 338 -4.75 -33.12 -2.44
CA LYS A 338 -3.38 -32.78 -2.85
C LYS A 338 -2.73 -31.73 -1.97
N PHE A 339 -3.41 -31.21 -0.95
CA PHE A 339 -2.99 -30.03 -0.17
C PHE A 339 -1.57 -30.13 0.42
N PHE A 340 -1.17 -31.30 0.89
CA PHE A 340 0.18 -31.52 1.43
C PHE A 340 1.19 -32.05 0.40
N SER A 341 0.83 -32.08 -0.88
CA SER A 341 1.73 -32.46 -1.97
C SER A 341 2.40 -31.24 -2.60
N ASN A 342 3.32 -31.48 -3.54
CA ASN A 342 3.88 -30.44 -4.38
C ASN A 342 3.04 -30.13 -5.62
N TRP A 343 1.76 -30.49 -5.63
CA TRP A 343 0.88 -30.13 -6.74
C TRP A 343 0.91 -28.61 -6.98
N TRP A 344 1.09 -28.21 -8.23
CA TRP A 344 1.28 -26.81 -8.61
C TRP A 344 0.12 -25.91 -8.16
N GLY A 345 -1.12 -26.41 -8.18
CA GLY A 345 -2.33 -25.68 -7.78
C GLY A 345 -2.49 -25.49 -6.27
N ASN A 346 -1.55 -25.94 -5.43
CA ASN A 346 -1.51 -25.55 -4.03
C ASN A 346 -0.88 -24.14 -3.92
N LYS A 347 -1.69 -23.09 -4.16
CA LYS A 347 -1.29 -21.70 -4.16
C LYS A 347 -1.67 -21.04 -2.83
N TYR A 348 -0.68 -20.65 -2.05
CA TYR A 348 -0.91 -19.97 -0.78
C TYR A 348 0.28 -19.10 -0.36
N ALA A 349 0.01 -18.16 0.52
CA ALA A 349 1.01 -17.29 1.12
C ALA A 349 0.83 -17.21 2.63
N LEU A 350 1.94 -17.04 3.34
CA LEU A 350 2.01 -16.86 4.79
C LEU A 350 2.87 -15.63 5.10
N GLN A 351 2.43 -14.81 6.05
CA GLN A 351 3.17 -13.64 6.51
C GLN A 351 2.99 -13.47 8.00
N GLY A 352 4.04 -13.09 8.70
CA GLY A 352 3.98 -12.80 10.12
C GLY A 352 5.08 -11.88 10.57
N GLY A 353 4.82 -11.10 11.61
CA GLY A 353 5.78 -10.14 12.10
C GLY A 353 5.63 -9.82 13.58
N ILE A 354 6.70 -9.23 14.09
CA ILE A 354 6.85 -8.76 15.48
C ILE A 354 7.28 -7.30 15.40
N SER A 355 6.49 -6.39 15.95
CA SER A 355 6.85 -4.97 16.10
C SER A 355 7.04 -4.61 17.56
N LEU A 356 8.16 -3.97 17.84
CA LEU A 356 8.51 -3.41 19.14
C LEU A 356 8.54 -1.89 19.02
N SER A 357 7.77 -1.19 19.85
CA SER A 357 7.68 0.26 19.81
C SER A 357 7.98 0.90 21.17
N SER A 358 8.58 2.09 21.10
CA SER A 358 8.86 2.97 22.23
C SER A 358 8.60 4.43 21.79
N PRO A 359 8.67 5.45 22.67
CA PRO A 359 8.50 6.85 22.29
C PRO A 359 9.40 7.34 21.16
N ALA A 360 10.59 6.75 21.04
CA ALA A 360 11.61 7.19 20.10
C ALA A 360 11.95 6.14 19.04
N THR A 361 11.52 4.89 19.20
CA THR A 361 11.93 3.79 18.30
C THR A 361 10.76 2.89 17.95
N GLU A 362 10.72 2.43 16.71
CA GLU A 362 9.90 1.31 16.27
C GLU A 362 10.77 0.34 15.48
N SER A 363 10.69 -0.95 15.79
CA SER A 363 11.44 -2.00 15.12
C SER A 363 10.51 -3.14 14.78
N THR A 364 10.43 -3.50 13.51
CA THR A 364 9.55 -4.58 13.02
C THR A 364 10.35 -5.59 12.22
N LEU A 365 10.31 -6.84 12.66
CA LEU A 365 10.80 -8.00 11.91
C LEU A 365 9.61 -8.70 11.27
N GLU A 366 9.66 -8.95 9.97
CA GLU A 366 8.62 -9.61 9.18
C GLU A 366 9.21 -10.77 8.37
N LEU A 367 8.46 -11.86 8.30
CA LEU A 367 8.74 -13.02 7.44
C LEU A 367 7.54 -13.24 6.52
N THR A 368 7.82 -13.45 5.23
CA THR A 368 6.81 -13.73 4.21
C THR A 368 7.24 -14.91 3.36
N ALA A 369 6.33 -15.85 3.13
CA ALA A 369 6.55 -16.99 2.26
C ALA A 369 5.37 -17.10 1.27
N VAL A 370 5.67 -17.18 -0.02
CA VAL A 370 4.68 -17.26 -1.10
C VAL A 370 4.99 -18.45 -2.00
N ARG A 371 4.04 -19.36 -2.17
CA ARG A 371 4.15 -20.56 -3.02
C ARG A 371 4.25 -20.16 -4.51
N PRO A 372 4.88 -21.03 -5.36
CA PRO A 372 4.84 -20.84 -6.82
C PRO A 372 3.43 -20.65 -7.36
N TYR A 373 3.27 -19.85 -8.40
CA TYR A 373 2.01 -19.54 -9.12
C TYR A 373 0.91 -18.86 -8.31
N THR A 374 1.13 -18.54 -7.03
CA THR A 374 0.19 -17.75 -6.22
C THR A 374 -0.09 -16.42 -6.90
N TYR A 375 -1.36 -15.95 -6.89
CA TYR A 375 -1.90 -14.76 -7.54
C TYR A 375 -2.09 -14.85 -9.06
N GLY A 376 -1.50 -15.84 -9.73
CA GLY A 376 -1.66 -16.04 -11.16
C GLY A 376 -3.00 -16.67 -11.50
N HIS A 377 -3.60 -16.27 -12.64
CA HIS A 377 -4.79 -16.87 -13.20
C HIS A 377 -4.64 -17.05 -14.72
N PHE A 378 -5.48 -17.89 -15.33
CA PHE A 378 -5.38 -18.19 -16.77
C PHE A 378 -5.92 -17.08 -17.68
N GLN A 379 -6.61 -16.08 -17.13
CA GLN A 379 -7.17 -14.94 -17.86
C GLN A 379 -6.64 -13.62 -17.29
N ASN A 380 -6.25 -12.69 -18.14
CA ASN A 380 -5.73 -11.37 -17.75
C ASN A 380 -6.68 -10.60 -16.81
N HIS A 381 -7.98 -10.58 -17.14
CA HIS A 381 -8.98 -9.85 -16.37
C HIS A 381 -9.34 -10.51 -15.03
N THR A 382 -8.82 -11.69 -14.72
CA THR A 382 -9.00 -12.38 -13.43
C THR A 382 -7.70 -12.59 -12.66
N MET A 383 -6.54 -12.22 -13.22
CA MET A 383 -5.28 -12.18 -12.45
C MET A 383 -5.43 -11.25 -11.25
N TYR A 384 -4.81 -11.60 -10.13
CA TYR A 384 -4.87 -10.80 -8.89
C TYR A 384 -3.97 -9.56 -9.00
N SER A 385 -4.34 -8.65 -9.89
CA SER A 385 -3.54 -7.47 -10.28
C SER A 385 -4.41 -6.25 -10.59
N HIS A 386 -3.77 -5.08 -10.59
CA HIS A 386 -4.33 -3.80 -11.02
C HIS A 386 -3.26 -2.99 -11.74
N ASP A 387 -3.55 -2.55 -12.99
CA ASP A 387 -2.68 -1.67 -13.78
C ASP A 387 -1.22 -2.18 -13.84
N GLY A 388 -1.05 -3.46 -14.22
CA GLY A 388 0.26 -4.10 -14.34
C GLY A 388 0.98 -4.42 -13.03
N ARG A 389 0.34 -4.19 -11.87
CA ARG A 389 0.90 -4.45 -10.53
C ARG A 389 0.06 -5.49 -9.77
N ILE A 390 0.74 -6.33 -9.01
CA ILE A 390 0.10 -7.37 -8.19
C ILE A 390 -0.62 -6.75 -6.98
N LEU A 391 -1.85 -7.20 -6.72
CA LEU A 391 -2.64 -6.79 -5.56
C LEU A 391 -2.17 -7.43 -4.25
N GLY A 392 -1.47 -8.57 -4.33
CA GLY A 392 -0.87 -9.28 -3.21
C GLY A 392 0.57 -8.84 -2.92
N TYR A 393 1.45 -9.80 -2.64
CA TYR A 393 2.85 -9.52 -2.29
C TYR A 393 3.64 -8.99 -3.49
N GLU A 394 4.20 -7.80 -3.38
CA GLU A 394 4.78 -7.06 -4.52
C GLU A 394 5.92 -7.77 -5.26
N GLN A 395 6.70 -8.62 -4.57
CA GLN A 395 7.79 -9.38 -5.18
C GLN A 395 7.32 -10.67 -5.90
N GLY A 396 6.00 -10.88 -6.00
CA GLY A 396 5.42 -12.04 -6.68
C GLY A 396 5.37 -13.29 -5.82
N ALA A 397 5.72 -14.43 -6.45
CA ALA A 397 5.56 -15.75 -5.84
C ALA A 397 6.87 -16.55 -5.82
N ASN A 398 6.81 -17.80 -5.35
CA ASN A 398 7.93 -18.74 -5.20
C ASN A 398 9.10 -18.18 -4.38
N LEU A 399 8.80 -17.54 -3.24
CA LEU A 399 9.81 -16.84 -2.44
C LEU A 399 9.66 -17.04 -0.92
N LEU A 400 10.77 -16.79 -0.24
CA LEU A 400 10.86 -16.49 1.19
C LEU A 400 11.52 -15.13 1.34
N ASN A 401 10.86 -14.20 2.02
CA ASN A 401 11.41 -12.88 2.33
C ASN A 401 11.50 -12.68 3.85
N MET A 402 12.57 -12.02 4.28
CA MET A 402 12.74 -11.51 5.63
C MET A 402 13.05 -10.02 5.54
N SER A 403 12.27 -9.21 6.25
CA SER A 403 12.42 -7.76 6.30
C SER A 403 12.55 -7.29 7.74
N LEU A 404 13.46 -6.35 7.99
CA LEU A 404 13.64 -5.68 9.27
C LEU A 404 13.60 -4.17 9.05
N GLU A 405 12.56 -3.52 9.56
CA GLU A 405 12.45 -2.07 9.56
C GLU A 405 12.75 -1.52 10.95
N ASN A 406 13.55 -0.46 10.99
CA ASN A 406 13.82 0.31 12.20
C ASN A 406 13.53 1.78 11.92
N SER A 407 12.68 2.39 12.74
CA SER A 407 12.43 3.83 12.74
C SER A 407 12.89 4.42 14.07
N LEU A 408 13.65 5.50 14.01
CA LEU A 408 14.23 6.16 15.19
C LEU A 408 14.02 7.68 15.10
N ARG A 409 13.34 8.24 16.08
CA ARG A 409 13.24 9.69 16.27
C ARG A 409 14.49 10.21 16.96
N LEU A 410 15.43 10.73 16.20
CA LEU A 410 16.69 11.28 16.70
C LEU A 410 16.50 12.61 17.41
N LYS A 411 15.60 13.44 16.88
CA LYS A 411 15.16 14.77 17.39
C LYS A 411 13.72 14.99 17.01
N GLU A 412 13.06 15.99 17.60
CA GLU A 412 11.68 16.38 17.23
C GLU A 412 11.51 16.70 15.74
N TYR A 413 12.58 17.14 15.09
CA TYR A 413 12.62 17.50 13.69
C TYR A 413 13.39 16.51 12.80
N LEU A 414 13.90 15.39 13.35
CA LEU A 414 14.76 14.46 12.63
C LEU A 414 14.38 13.02 12.93
N ASP A 415 13.86 12.33 11.94
CA ASP A 415 13.61 10.90 11.97
C ASP A 415 14.58 10.17 11.02
N TRP A 416 15.03 8.99 11.44
CA TRP A 416 15.78 8.05 10.64
C TRP A 416 15.01 6.75 10.52
N THR A 417 14.90 6.21 9.29
CA THR A 417 14.31 4.90 9.02
C THR A 417 15.30 4.07 8.22
N ALA A 418 15.48 2.82 8.63
CA ALA A 418 16.27 1.82 7.91
C ALA A 418 15.42 0.59 7.64
N LEU A 419 15.40 0.11 6.40
CA LEU A 419 14.80 -1.15 6.00
C LEU A 419 15.89 -2.06 5.44
N LEU A 420 16.01 -3.26 6.01
CA LEU A 420 16.83 -4.34 5.51
C LEU A 420 15.91 -5.44 5.00
N SER A 421 16.19 -5.97 3.83
CA SER A 421 15.42 -7.07 3.26
C SER A 421 16.34 -8.14 2.69
N PHE A 422 15.90 -9.38 2.82
CA PHE A 422 16.52 -10.53 2.18
C PHE A 422 15.44 -11.37 1.53
N THR A 423 15.58 -11.66 0.24
CA THR A 423 14.65 -12.50 -0.52
C THR A 423 15.40 -13.68 -1.13
N TYR A 424 14.87 -14.85 -0.93
CA TYR A 424 15.26 -16.09 -1.59
C TYR A 424 14.12 -16.50 -2.52
N GLN A 425 14.37 -16.59 -3.84
CA GLN A 425 13.32 -16.79 -4.84
C GLN A 425 13.74 -17.78 -5.90
N GLY A 426 12.84 -18.70 -6.25
CA GLY A 426 12.97 -19.55 -7.42
C GLY A 426 12.26 -18.93 -8.63
N SER A 427 12.76 -19.14 -9.84
CA SER A 427 12.20 -18.51 -11.05
C SER A 427 10.89 -19.15 -11.54
N GLU A 428 10.64 -20.45 -11.26
CA GLU A 428 9.45 -21.14 -11.73
C GLU A 428 8.18 -20.70 -10.96
N GLY A 429 7.21 -20.15 -11.68
CA GLY A 429 5.98 -19.65 -11.08
C GLY A 429 6.16 -18.45 -10.17
N ALA A 430 7.26 -17.70 -10.29
CA ALA A 430 7.50 -16.44 -9.60
C ALA A 430 6.68 -15.30 -10.19
N ASP A 431 6.58 -15.26 -11.52
CA ASP A 431 5.79 -14.26 -12.24
C ASP A 431 4.30 -14.64 -12.25
N TRP A 432 3.48 -13.83 -11.61
CA TRP A 432 2.03 -13.99 -11.52
C TRP A 432 1.30 -13.80 -12.86
N ARG A 433 1.95 -13.21 -13.89
CA ARG A 433 1.39 -13.02 -15.24
C ARG A 433 1.42 -14.27 -16.10
N VAL A 434 2.10 -15.31 -15.64
CA VAL A 434 2.23 -16.56 -16.39
C VAL A 434 0.91 -17.32 -16.40
N ASN A 435 0.42 -17.65 -17.60
CA ASN A 435 -0.75 -18.51 -17.78
C ASN A 435 -0.38 -19.96 -17.50
N TYR A 436 -0.75 -20.45 -16.35
CA TYR A 436 -0.45 -21.83 -15.94
C TYR A 436 -1.13 -22.92 -16.78
N HIS A 437 -2.25 -22.60 -17.46
CA HIS A 437 -2.86 -23.51 -18.42
C HIS A 437 -1.96 -23.79 -19.63
N GLU A 438 -1.16 -22.81 -20.04
CA GLU A 438 -0.17 -23.02 -21.10
C GLU A 438 1.05 -23.79 -20.60
N VAL A 439 1.52 -23.45 -19.37
CA VAL A 439 2.68 -24.13 -18.76
C VAL A 439 2.41 -25.61 -18.52
N PHE A 440 1.23 -25.95 -17.99
CA PHE A 440 0.86 -27.32 -17.62
C PHE A 440 -0.10 -27.98 -18.61
N ALA A 441 -0.10 -27.55 -19.87
CA ALA A 441 -0.96 -28.12 -20.90
C ALA A 441 -0.86 -29.65 -20.95
N GLY A 442 -1.99 -30.35 -20.77
CA GLY A 442 -2.07 -31.81 -20.73
C GLY A 442 -1.62 -32.48 -19.42
N GLN A 443 -1.14 -31.71 -18.42
CA GLN A 443 -0.67 -32.24 -17.13
C GLN A 443 -1.23 -31.43 -15.93
N ILE A 444 -2.26 -30.63 -16.13
CA ILE A 444 -2.77 -29.67 -15.15
C ILE A 444 -3.19 -30.32 -13.83
N ASP A 445 -3.69 -31.56 -13.89
CA ASP A 445 -4.12 -32.29 -12.70
C ASP A 445 -2.96 -32.89 -11.89
N ASP A 446 -1.81 -33.17 -12.49
CA ASP A 446 -0.75 -33.97 -11.86
C ASP A 446 0.60 -33.27 -11.76
N ALA A 447 0.78 -32.11 -12.41
CA ALA A 447 2.02 -31.37 -12.38
C ALA A 447 2.45 -31.02 -10.95
N GLN A 448 3.75 -31.20 -10.68
CA GLN A 448 4.35 -30.99 -9.36
C GLN A 448 5.37 -29.87 -9.43
N VAL A 449 5.23 -28.87 -8.57
CA VAL A 449 6.17 -27.77 -8.43
C VAL A 449 6.58 -27.62 -6.96
N LYS A 450 7.87 -27.78 -6.70
CA LYS A 450 8.42 -27.63 -5.35
C LYS A 450 8.60 -26.13 -5.01
N TRP A 451 8.74 -25.86 -3.73
CA TRP A 451 9.25 -24.57 -3.27
C TRP A 451 10.63 -24.30 -3.90
N PHE A 452 10.83 -23.06 -4.33
CA PHE A 452 12.07 -22.57 -4.93
C PHE A 452 12.49 -23.33 -6.21
N ALA A 453 11.48 -23.83 -6.98
CA ALA A 453 11.74 -24.46 -8.28
C ALA A 453 12.27 -23.43 -9.29
N GLY A 454 13.05 -23.93 -10.27
CA GLY A 454 13.71 -23.10 -11.28
C GLY A 454 15.08 -22.59 -10.83
N ASP A 455 15.56 -21.53 -11.48
CA ASP A 455 16.81 -20.87 -11.13
C ASP A 455 16.62 -20.06 -9.84
N LEU A 456 17.62 -20.16 -8.96
CA LEU A 456 17.57 -19.52 -7.65
C LEU A 456 18.21 -18.15 -7.67
N SER A 457 17.53 -17.15 -7.16
CA SER A 457 18.08 -15.82 -6.90
C SER A 457 18.09 -15.46 -5.42
N HIS A 458 19.07 -14.65 -5.05
CA HIS A 458 19.23 -14.09 -3.71
C HIS A 458 19.25 -12.57 -3.83
N LYS A 459 18.25 -11.91 -3.26
CA LYS A 459 18.16 -10.44 -3.29
C LYS A 459 18.39 -9.88 -1.90
N TYR A 460 19.22 -8.87 -1.80
CA TYR A 460 19.45 -8.12 -0.57
C TYR A 460 19.09 -6.67 -0.82
N GLY A 461 18.30 -6.07 0.05
CA GLY A 461 17.92 -4.67 -0.02
C GLY A 461 18.29 -3.94 1.27
N ILE A 462 18.86 -2.75 1.12
CA ILE A 462 19.15 -1.84 2.23
C ILE A 462 18.64 -0.46 1.83
N THR A 463 17.64 0.05 2.57
CA THR A 463 17.15 1.41 2.38
C THR A 463 17.36 2.19 3.66
N ASN A 464 17.93 3.39 3.56
CA ASN A 464 18.06 4.33 4.65
C ASN A 464 17.44 5.66 4.25
N THR A 465 16.64 6.26 5.14
CA THR A 465 16.01 7.56 4.92
C THR A 465 16.14 8.43 6.15
N LEU A 466 16.62 9.64 5.96
CA LEU A 466 16.60 10.72 6.94
C LEU A 466 15.52 11.71 6.54
N ARG A 467 14.64 12.04 7.46
CA ARG A 467 13.58 13.03 7.30
C ARG A 467 13.82 14.20 8.23
N PHE A 468 13.94 15.37 7.67
CA PHE A 468 14.06 16.63 8.39
C PHE A 468 12.76 17.43 8.25
N SER A 469 12.12 17.75 9.35
CA SER A 469 10.99 18.69 9.45
C SER A 469 11.54 20.04 9.88
N LEU A 470 12.05 20.85 8.93
CA LEU A 470 12.82 22.07 9.23
C LEU A 470 11.95 23.28 9.58
N PHE A 471 10.73 23.35 9.01
CA PHE A 471 9.74 24.40 9.23
C PHE A 471 8.36 23.78 9.26
N ALA A 472 7.35 24.54 9.69
CA ALA A 472 5.98 24.05 9.79
C ALA A 472 5.45 23.35 8.52
N HIS A 473 5.93 23.77 7.35
CA HIS A 473 5.43 23.32 6.05
C HIS A 473 6.49 22.64 5.16
N HIS A 474 7.74 22.59 5.59
CA HIS A 474 8.83 22.06 4.77
C HIS A 474 9.39 20.77 5.35
N LYS A 475 9.50 19.76 4.50
CA LYS A 475 10.19 18.51 4.81
C LYS A 475 11.30 18.29 3.80
N ILE A 476 12.44 17.83 4.27
CA ILE A 476 13.55 17.37 3.43
C ILE A 476 13.75 15.89 3.74
N LEU A 477 13.85 15.07 2.69
CA LEU A 477 14.18 13.68 2.79
C LEU A 477 15.50 13.45 2.07
N ILE A 478 16.38 12.69 2.69
CA ILE A 478 17.61 12.20 2.08
C ILE A 478 17.62 10.71 2.27
N GLY A 479 17.73 9.98 1.18
CA GLY A 479 17.68 8.54 1.22
C GLY A 479 18.76 7.88 0.38
N HIS A 480 19.04 6.64 0.73
CA HIS A 480 19.93 5.77 -0.01
C HIS A 480 19.31 4.38 -0.02
N ARG A 481 19.28 3.78 -1.19
CA ARG A 481 18.86 2.41 -1.42
C ARG A 481 19.97 1.65 -2.11
N SER A 482 20.25 0.45 -1.66
CA SER A 482 21.16 -0.49 -2.32
C SER A 482 20.45 -1.82 -2.42
N ASP A 483 20.35 -2.32 -3.62
CA ASP A 483 19.81 -3.63 -3.92
C ASP A 483 20.90 -4.50 -4.54
N TYR A 484 20.96 -5.76 -4.19
CA TYR A 484 21.84 -6.77 -4.74
C TYR A 484 21.03 -7.96 -5.22
N GLU A 485 21.22 -8.35 -6.48
CA GLU A 485 20.76 -9.63 -7.01
C GLU A 485 21.95 -10.39 -7.59
N ASP A 486 22.58 -9.91 -8.66
CA ASP A 486 23.83 -10.44 -9.22
C ASP A 486 24.98 -9.42 -9.08
N ASP A 487 24.64 -8.15 -9.01
CA ASP A 487 25.54 -7.02 -8.75
C ASP A 487 24.82 -6.00 -7.86
N TRP A 488 25.56 -5.03 -7.31
CA TRP A 488 25.01 -3.96 -6.50
C TRP A 488 24.46 -2.83 -7.37
N ASP A 489 23.18 -2.56 -7.21
CA ASP A 489 22.56 -1.32 -7.67
C ASP A 489 22.45 -0.33 -6.48
N HIS A 490 22.94 0.87 -6.69
CA HIS A 490 22.93 1.94 -5.68
C HIS A 490 22.15 3.12 -6.19
N ARG A 491 21.19 3.54 -5.39
CA ARG A 491 20.39 4.74 -5.63
C ARG A 491 20.42 5.63 -4.40
N ALA A 492 20.67 6.93 -4.59
CA ALA A 492 20.50 7.92 -3.57
C ALA A 492 19.46 8.95 -4.04
N PHE A 493 18.73 9.54 -3.12
CA PHE A 493 17.78 10.60 -3.46
C PHE A 493 17.79 11.72 -2.43
N CYS A 494 17.45 12.91 -2.89
CA CYS A 494 17.19 14.06 -2.05
C CYS A 494 15.86 14.67 -2.49
N ALA A 495 14.91 14.78 -1.56
CA ALA A 495 13.60 15.31 -1.85
C ALA A 495 13.25 16.47 -0.92
N TRP A 496 12.54 17.45 -1.47
CA TRP A 496 11.93 18.54 -0.73
C TRP A 496 10.43 18.52 -0.95
N GLN A 497 9.68 18.63 0.13
CA GLN A 497 8.22 18.69 0.14
C GLN A 497 7.74 19.93 0.87
N PHE A 498 6.75 20.59 0.29
CA PHE A 498 6.04 21.72 0.84
C PHE A 498 4.54 21.45 0.91
N ILE A 499 3.94 21.66 2.08
CA ILE A 499 2.50 21.51 2.32
C ILE A 499 2.03 22.74 3.09
N TYR A 500 1.15 23.56 2.50
CA TYR A 500 0.67 24.79 3.09
C TYR A 500 -0.84 24.96 3.02
#